data_aed9bf3805b42e0f48e65999fce91d3a
#
_entry.id   aed9bf3805b42e0f48e65999fce91d3a
#
_cell.length_a   1.000
_cell.length_b   1.000
_cell.length_c   1.000
_cell.angle_alpha   90.00
_cell.angle_beta   90.00
_cell.angle_gamma   90.00
#
_symmetry.space_group_name_H-M   'P 1'
#
loop_
_entity.id
_entity.type
_entity.pdbx_description
1 polymer ?
#
loop_
_entity_poly.entity_id
_entity_poly.type
_entity_poly.pdbx_seq_one_letter_code
_entity_poly.pdbx_strand_id
1 'polypeptide(L)'
;MMTVRLIAHTPEPEKVVAAAAKLCYSDAHITDLLDGLDEEKTARFLTMLSDLGHASPIEHASFTFGIEGVSRTLLAQITRHRIASFSVQSQRYVRLDDFRYVIPPEIEAIPEAKAAFIESMNEDARRYLDLVQKLEDGHTARLMAEGLPEKQARAKASKQANEDARFVLPNACETKMVVTMNARSLQNFFHLRCCSRAQWEIRQLAEEMFRLVYPVAPHIFAKAGPACVSGPCPEGKMCCGRTAEVRAKYEAIKQEAGV
;
A
#
# COMPACT_ATOMS: atom_id res chain seq x y z
N MET A 1 -3.10 0.60 15.05
CA MET A 1 -4.11 1.17 14.11
C MET A 1 -3.40 1.53 12.81
N MET A 2 -3.99 1.21 11.66
CA MET A 2 -3.43 1.58 10.34
C MET A 2 -3.30 3.09 10.20
N THR A 3 -2.15 3.54 9.73
CA THR A 3 -1.87 4.95 9.40
C THR A 3 -1.34 5.02 7.97
N VAL A 4 -1.92 5.89 7.17
CA VAL A 4 -1.53 6.12 5.77
C VAL A 4 -1.25 7.60 5.58
N ARG A 5 -0.12 7.94 4.99
CA ARG A 5 0.27 9.33 4.68
C ARG A 5 0.77 9.43 3.25
N LEU A 6 0.30 10.41 2.52
CA LEU A 6 0.93 10.80 1.25
C LEU A 6 2.16 11.65 1.58
N ILE A 7 3.36 11.12 1.36
CA ILE A 7 4.63 11.77 1.73
C ILE A 7 5.27 12.53 0.58
N ALA A 8 4.94 12.16 -0.67
CA ALA A 8 5.38 12.88 -1.86
C ALA A 8 4.48 12.57 -3.05
N HIS A 9 4.40 13.49 -3.99
CA HIS A 9 3.80 13.28 -5.31
C HIS A 9 4.49 14.16 -6.35
N THR A 10 4.28 13.87 -7.63
CA THR A 10 4.69 14.74 -8.74
C THR A 10 4.08 16.12 -8.55
N PRO A 11 4.86 17.22 -8.55
CA PRO A 11 4.30 18.57 -8.53
C PRO A 11 3.35 18.81 -9.72
N GLU A 12 2.23 19.50 -9.49
CA GLU A 12 1.20 19.78 -10.50
C GLU A 12 0.88 18.55 -11.39
N PRO A 13 0.49 17.39 -10.81
CA PRO A 13 0.47 16.12 -11.53
C PRO A 13 -0.46 16.14 -12.73
N GLU A 14 -1.56 16.86 -12.65
CA GLU A 14 -2.53 16.99 -13.74
C GLU A 14 -1.99 17.79 -14.91
N LYS A 15 -1.27 18.87 -14.64
CA LYS A 15 -0.63 19.70 -15.66
C LYS A 15 0.49 18.92 -16.39
N VAL A 16 1.30 18.17 -15.65
CA VAL A 16 2.34 17.30 -16.20
C VAL A 16 1.73 16.26 -17.14
N VAL A 17 0.66 15.60 -16.73
CA VAL A 17 -0.05 14.59 -17.53
C VAL A 17 -0.66 15.22 -18.78
N ALA A 18 -1.29 16.38 -18.66
CA ALA A 18 -1.89 17.09 -19.80
C ALA A 18 -0.82 17.54 -20.82
N ALA A 19 0.31 18.06 -20.35
CA ALA A 19 1.41 18.44 -21.22
C ALA A 19 2.01 17.22 -21.95
N ALA A 20 2.26 16.12 -21.26
CA ALA A 20 2.76 14.89 -21.83
C ALA A 20 1.82 14.32 -22.89
N ALA A 21 0.51 14.35 -22.66
CA ALA A 21 -0.46 13.89 -23.65
C ALA A 21 -0.55 14.81 -24.87
N LYS A 22 -0.52 16.14 -24.69
CA LYS A 22 -0.53 17.12 -25.78
C LYS A 22 0.70 17.02 -26.67
N LEU A 23 1.86 16.73 -26.09
CA LEU A 23 3.11 16.59 -26.84
C LEU A 23 3.02 15.57 -27.98
N CYS A 24 2.23 14.52 -27.81
CA CYS A 24 2.04 13.49 -28.84
C CYS A 24 1.38 14.01 -30.14
N TYR A 25 0.73 15.17 -30.10
CA TYR A 25 -0.08 15.72 -31.20
C TYR A 25 0.25 17.20 -31.48
N SER A 26 1.38 17.70 -30.99
CA SER A 26 1.77 19.10 -31.11
C SER A 26 3.22 19.22 -31.54
N ASP A 27 3.52 20.19 -32.39
CA ASP A 27 4.86 20.63 -32.77
C ASP A 27 5.39 21.76 -31.90
N ALA A 28 4.61 22.23 -30.94
CA ALA A 28 5.00 23.28 -30.00
C ALA A 28 6.13 22.82 -29.04
N HIS A 29 6.94 23.75 -28.58
CA HIS A 29 7.96 23.50 -27.56
C HIS A 29 7.31 23.05 -26.24
N ILE A 30 8.01 22.21 -25.47
CA ILE A 30 7.52 21.67 -24.18
C ILE A 30 7.17 22.80 -23.19
N THR A 31 7.98 23.87 -23.17
CA THR A 31 7.73 25.05 -22.33
C THR A 31 6.41 25.71 -22.71
N ASP A 32 6.15 25.91 -24.01
CA ASP A 32 4.92 26.54 -24.48
C ASP A 32 3.67 25.70 -24.18
N LEU A 33 3.82 24.36 -24.24
CA LEU A 33 2.76 23.44 -23.84
C LEU A 33 2.42 23.55 -22.34
N LEU A 34 3.44 23.67 -21.49
CA LEU A 34 3.26 23.85 -20.05
C LEU A 34 2.67 25.23 -19.70
N ASP A 35 3.19 26.29 -20.30
CA ASP A 35 2.75 27.65 -20.04
C ASP A 35 1.33 27.93 -20.59
N GLY A 36 0.95 27.23 -21.65
CA GLY A 36 -0.38 27.33 -22.26
C GLY A 36 -1.50 26.58 -21.53
N LEU A 37 -1.15 25.81 -20.46
CA LEU A 37 -2.10 25.04 -19.65
C LEU A 37 -2.46 25.81 -18.37
N ASP A 38 -3.66 26.37 -18.35
CA ASP A 38 -4.35 26.79 -17.13
C ASP A 38 -5.16 25.63 -16.52
N GLU A 39 -5.72 25.84 -15.36
CA GLU A 39 -6.48 24.84 -14.60
C GLU A 39 -7.71 24.34 -15.40
N GLU A 40 -8.49 25.24 -16.01
CA GLU A 40 -9.68 24.89 -16.77
C GLU A 40 -9.37 24.06 -18.03
N LYS A 41 -8.33 24.46 -18.77
CA LYS A 41 -7.90 23.71 -19.96
C LYS A 41 -7.35 22.34 -19.59
N THR A 42 -6.60 22.26 -18.48
CA THR A 42 -6.07 21.00 -17.95
C THR A 42 -7.22 20.07 -17.59
N ALA A 43 -8.19 20.53 -16.81
CA ALA A 43 -9.35 19.76 -16.38
C ALA A 43 -10.16 19.20 -17.58
N ARG A 44 -10.49 20.06 -18.54
CA ARG A 44 -11.22 19.64 -19.75
C ARG A 44 -10.45 18.60 -20.58
N PHE A 45 -9.14 18.79 -20.69
CA PHE A 45 -8.31 17.87 -21.47
C PHE A 45 -8.16 16.50 -20.80
N LEU A 46 -7.96 16.46 -19.48
CA LEU A 46 -7.90 15.21 -18.73
C LEU A 46 -9.23 14.45 -18.74
N THR A 47 -10.34 15.17 -18.65
CA THR A 47 -11.68 14.56 -18.78
C THR A 47 -11.83 13.88 -20.14
N MET A 48 -11.47 14.57 -21.22
CA MET A 48 -11.49 13.99 -22.56
C MET A 48 -10.60 12.75 -22.69
N LEU A 49 -9.35 12.79 -22.16
CA LEU A 49 -8.44 11.63 -22.16
C LEU A 49 -9.04 10.44 -21.41
N SER A 50 -9.66 10.72 -20.26
CA SER A 50 -10.34 9.71 -19.43
C SER A 50 -11.54 9.08 -20.16
N ASP A 51 -12.31 9.88 -20.92
CA ASP A 51 -13.46 9.39 -21.69
C ASP A 51 -13.03 8.53 -22.89
N LEU A 52 -11.91 8.87 -23.51
CA LEU A 52 -11.30 8.11 -24.59
C LEU A 52 -10.54 6.86 -24.11
N GLY A 53 -10.33 6.70 -22.80
CA GLY A 53 -9.58 5.58 -22.23
C GLY A 53 -8.06 5.67 -22.44
N HIS A 54 -7.52 6.86 -22.70
CA HIS A 54 -6.09 7.09 -22.90
C HIS A 54 -5.36 7.10 -21.55
N ALA A 55 -4.84 5.94 -21.15
CA ALA A 55 -4.24 5.74 -19.83
C ALA A 55 -2.70 5.87 -19.78
N SER A 56 -2.00 5.93 -20.93
CA SER A 56 -0.53 6.03 -20.90
C SER A 56 -0.02 7.37 -20.34
N PRO A 57 -0.62 8.56 -20.63
CA PRO A 57 -0.09 9.81 -20.10
C PRO A 57 -0.15 9.93 -18.59
N ILE A 58 -1.12 9.27 -17.92
CA ILE A 58 -1.22 9.35 -16.46
C ILE A 58 -0.09 8.60 -15.72
N GLU A 59 0.74 7.82 -16.42
CA GLU A 59 1.91 7.18 -15.85
C GLU A 59 3.02 8.17 -15.43
N HIS A 60 3.00 9.41 -15.96
CA HIS A 60 3.94 10.46 -15.58
C HIS A 60 3.70 11.04 -14.18
N ALA A 61 2.49 10.86 -13.62
CA ALA A 61 2.20 11.27 -12.25
C ALA A 61 2.46 10.13 -11.27
N SER A 62 3.32 10.35 -10.26
CA SER A 62 3.69 9.38 -9.24
C SER A 62 3.33 9.88 -7.84
N PHE A 63 3.00 8.94 -6.95
CA PHE A 63 2.58 9.19 -5.57
C PHE A 63 3.32 8.24 -4.64
N THR A 64 3.85 8.75 -3.54
CA THR A 64 4.60 7.99 -2.54
C THR A 64 3.90 8.03 -1.19
N PHE A 65 3.64 6.87 -0.62
CA PHE A 65 2.92 6.72 0.64
C PHE A 65 3.82 6.13 1.73
N GLY A 66 3.69 6.63 2.95
CA GLY A 66 4.12 5.97 4.18
C GLY A 66 2.92 5.23 4.79
N ILE A 67 3.09 3.95 5.07
CA ILE A 67 2.04 3.05 5.58
C ILE A 67 2.58 2.34 6.81
N GLU A 68 1.84 2.39 7.92
CA GLU A 68 2.18 1.76 9.20
C GLU A 68 0.96 1.08 9.81
N GLY A 69 1.18 0.15 10.75
CA GLY A 69 0.11 -0.54 11.46
C GLY A 69 -0.65 -1.53 10.60
N VAL A 70 0.02 -2.16 9.66
CA VAL A 70 -0.54 -3.15 8.73
C VAL A 70 0.08 -4.52 8.91
N SER A 71 -0.67 -5.59 8.61
CA SER A 71 -0.21 -6.95 8.77
C SER A 71 0.74 -7.42 7.65
N ARG A 72 1.49 -8.49 7.93
CA ARG A 72 2.23 -9.24 6.89
C ARG A 72 1.28 -9.88 5.87
N THR A 73 0.05 -10.18 6.26
CA THR A 73 -1.02 -10.63 5.34
C THR A 73 -1.30 -9.58 4.27
N LEU A 74 -1.45 -8.31 4.67
CA LEU A 74 -1.63 -7.20 3.73
C LEU A 74 -0.40 -7.06 2.83
N LEU A 75 0.81 -7.10 3.41
CA LEU A 75 2.05 -6.99 2.63
C LEU A 75 2.11 -8.04 1.51
N ALA A 76 1.77 -9.29 1.81
CA ALA A 76 1.74 -10.36 0.81
C ALA A 76 0.74 -10.11 -0.33
N GLN A 77 -0.28 -9.30 -0.12
CA GLN A 77 -1.27 -8.91 -1.12
C GLN A 77 -0.85 -7.68 -1.92
N ILE A 78 -0.34 -6.62 -1.26
CA ILE A 78 0.02 -5.38 -1.94
C ILE A 78 1.24 -5.54 -2.85
N THR A 79 2.23 -6.36 -2.44
CA THR A 79 3.44 -6.62 -3.25
C THR A 79 3.17 -7.43 -4.52
N ARG A 80 1.96 -7.96 -4.71
CA ARG A 80 1.54 -8.57 -5.98
C ARG A 80 1.20 -7.54 -7.06
N HIS A 81 0.98 -6.28 -6.68
CA HIS A 81 0.81 -5.19 -7.64
C HIS A 81 2.16 -4.81 -8.22
N ARG A 82 2.30 -4.99 -9.55
CA ARG A 82 3.51 -4.65 -10.30
C ARG A 82 3.49 -3.19 -10.71
N ILE A 83 4.63 -2.67 -11.17
CA ILE A 83 4.85 -1.25 -11.48
C ILE A 83 4.63 -0.41 -10.21
N ALA A 84 5.30 -0.85 -9.15
CA ALA A 84 5.35 -0.19 -7.86
C ALA A 84 6.71 -0.41 -7.22
N SER A 85 7.17 0.55 -6.44
CA SER A 85 8.38 0.44 -5.62
C SER A 85 7.98 0.25 -4.16
N PHE A 86 8.62 -0.71 -3.48
CA PHE A 86 8.36 -1.03 -2.09
C PHE A 86 9.65 -0.99 -1.27
N SER A 87 9.61 -0.25 -0.15
CA SER A 87 10.59 -0.36 0.93
C SER A 87 9.87 -0.79 2.20
N VAL A 88 10.18 -1.97 2.70
CA VAL A 88 9.47 -2.60 3.82
C VAL A 88 10.41 -2.81 4.99
N GLN A 89 9.93 -2.60 6.22
CA GLN A 89 10.69 -2.89 7.42
C GLN A 89 11.16 -4.35 7.43
N SER A 90 12.48 -4.53 7.53
CA SER A 90 13.09 -5.85 7.51
C SER A 90 13.05 -6.53 8.86
N GLN A 91 12.47 -7.72 8.93
CA GLN A 91 12.53 -8.60 10.11
C GLN A 91 13.91 -9.29 10.31
N ARG A 92 14.85 -9.08 9.40
CA ARG A 92 16.23 -9.58 9.54
C ARG A 92 17.11 -8.62 10.35
N TYR A 93 16.84 -7.32 10.25
CA TYR A 93 17.65 -6.27 10.87
C TYR A 93 16.99 -5.66 12.10
N VAL A 94 15.67 -5.73 12.18
CA VAL A 94 14.90 -5.21 13.32
C VAL A 94 14.39 -6.39 14.13
N ARG A 95 14.93 -6.55 15.34
CA ARG A 95 14.43 -7.51 16.31
C ARG A 95 13.06 -7.05 16.80
N LEU A 96 12.12 -7.96 16.90
CA LEU A 96 10.76 -7.69 17.37
C LEU A 96 10.64 -7.90 18.86
N ASP A 97 11.31 -7.04 19.65
CA ASP A 97 11.21 -7.06 21.11
C ASP A 97 9.82 -6.55 21.59
N ASP A 98 9.20 -5.63 20.82
CA ASP A 98 7.81 -5.19 20.98
C ASP A 98 6.97 -5.83 19.86
N PHE A 99 6.43 -7.01 20.15
CA PHE A 99 5.66 -7.79 19.19
C PHE A 99 4.26 -7.21 19.01
N ARG A 100 4.08 -6.42 17.95
CA ARG A 100 2.79 -5.86 17.57
C ARG A 100 2.12 -6.70 16.49
N TYR A 101 0.79 -6.76 16.55
CA TYR A 101 -0.02 -7.52 15.61
C TYR A 101 -1.35 -6.83 15.29
N VAL A 102 -1.92 -7.16 14.16
CA VAL A 102 -3.21 -6.65 13.70
C VAL A 102 -4.27 -7.70 14.00
N ILE A 103 -5.31 -7.31 14.75
CA ILE A 103 -6.46 -8.17 15.04
C ILE A 103 -7.50 -7.97 13.93
N PRO A 104 -7.91 -9.02 13.20
CA PRO A 104 -9.00 -8.93 12.24
C PRO A 104 -10.33 -8.53 12.90
N PRO A 105 -11.15 -7.67 12.28
CA PRO A 105 -12.41 -7.20 12.86
C PRO A 105 -13.37 -8.32 13.27
N GLU A 106 -13.46 -9.40 12.49
CA GLU A 106 -14.32 -10.55 12.82
C GLU A 106 -13.84 -11.31 14.07
N ILE A 107 -12.52 -11.35 14.31
CA ILE A 107 -11.94 -11.90 15.53
C ILE A 107 -12.18 -10.93 16.70
N GLU A 108 -12.00 -9.63 16.47
CA GLU A 108 -12.24 -8.59 17.48
C GLU A 108 -13.70 -8.60 17.98
N ALA A 109 -14.66 -8.89 17.10
CA ALA A 109 -16.09 -8.89 17.39
C ALA A 109 -16.56 -10.08 18.27
N ILE A 110 -15.77 -11.16 18.36
CA ILE A 110 -16.12 -12.39 19.08
C ILE A 110 -15.17 -12.54 20.29
N PRO A 111 -15.65 -12.31 21.53
CA PRO A 111 -14.78 -12.29 22.73
C PRO A 111 -13.91 -13.54 22.90
N GLU A 112 -14.45 -14.73 22.68
CA GLU A 112 -13.73 -16.00 22.82
C GLU A 112 -12.68 -16.16 21.73
N ALA A 113 -12.98 -15.76 20.49
CA ALA A 113 -12.04 -15.77 19.36
C ALA A 113 -10.91 -14.76 19.60
N LYS A 114 -11.24 -13.57 20.11
CA LYS A 114 -10.25 -12.56 20.49
C LYS A 114 -9.30 -13.05 21.57
N ALA A 115 -9.84 -13.66 22.63
CA ALA A 115 -9.03 -14.21 23.71
C ALA A 115 -8.04 -15.29 23.22
N ALA A 116 -8.53 -16.25 22.44
CA ALA A 116 -7.70 -17.31 21.84
C ALA A 116 -6.64 -16.74 20.87
N PHE A 117 -7.01 -15.72 20.10
CA PHE A 117 -6.07 -15.05 19.19
C PHE A 117 -4.95 -14.35 19.95
N ILE A 118 -5.27 -13.59 21.01
CA ILE A 118 -4.27 -12.90 21.85
C ILE A 118 -3.35 -13.91 22.52
N GLU A 119 -3.88 -15.01 23.06
CA GLU A 119 -3.09 -16.09 23.65
C GLU A 119 -2.09 -16.67 22.64
N SER A 120 -2.53 -16.97 21.41
CA SER A 120 -1.66 -17.45 20.33
C SER A 120 -0.55 -16.45 20.00
N MET A 121 -0.87 -15.15 19.89
CA MET A 121 0.11 -14.10 19.58
C MET A 121 1.16 -13.98 20.70
N ASN A 122 0.75 -14.06 21.95
CA ASN A 122 1.67 -14.04 23.11
C ASN A 122 2.61 -15.26 23.12
N GLU A 123 2.07 -16.43 22.79
CA GLU A 123 2.87 -17.67 22.68
C GLU A 123 3.87 -17.58 21.53
N ASP A 124 3.45 -17.09 20.37
CA ASP A 124 4.33 -16.93 19.20
C ASP A 124 5.45 -15.92 19.49
N ALA A 125 5.14 -14.82 20.20
CA ALA A 125 6.14 -13.84 20.65
C ALA A 125 7.20 -14.51 21.56
N ARG A 126 6.74 -15.28 22.56
CA ARG A 126 7.61 -16.00 23.47
C ARG A 126 8.50 -17.01 22.75
N ARG A 127 7.93 -17.79 21.83
CA ARG A 127 8.68 -18.77 21.02
C ARG A 127 9.71 -18.11 20.11
N TYR A 128 9.35 -16.97 19.51
CA TYR A 128 10.28 -16.19 18.68
C TYR A 128 11.50 -15.76 19.50
N LEU A 129 11.29 -15.16 20.68
CA LEU A 129 12.38 -14.69 21.52
C LEU A 129 13.27 -15.83 22.04
N ASP A 130 12.68 -16.97 22.42
CA ASP A 130 13.41 -18.18 22.85
C ASP A 130 14.28 -18.74 21.70
N LEU A 131 13.75 -18.78 20.48
CA LEU A 131 14.50 -19.20 19.29
C LEU A 131 15.64 -18.23 18.96
N VAL A 132 15.38 -16.92 19.01
CA VAL A 132 16.43 -15.89 18.78
C VAL A 132 17.57 -16.11 19.74
N GLN A 133 17.30 -16.29 21.05
CA GLN A 133 18.34 -16.49 22.05
C GLN A 133 19.16 -17.77 21.81
N LYS A 134 18.49 -18.90 21.57
CA LYS A 134 19.16 -20.18 21.30
C LYS A 134 20.02 -20.14 20.04
N LEU A 135 19.52 -19.53 18.98
CA LEU A 135 20.26 -19.37 17.72
C LEU A 135 21.44 -18.41 17.89
N GLU A 136 21.25 -17.30 18.60
CA GLU A 136 22.30 -16.33 18.86
C GLU A 136 23.45 -16.96 19.66
N ASP A 137 23.15 -17.72 20.71
CA ASP A 137 24.17 -18.43 21.51
C ASP A 137 24.90 -19.49 20.69
N GLY A 138 24.19 -20.31 19.93
CA GLY A 138 24.76 -21.34 19.07
C GLY A 138 25.63 -20.79 17.95
N HIS A 139 25.17 -19.75 17.27
CA HIS A 139 25.95 -19.08 16.23
C HIS A 139 27.16 -18.35 16.80
N THR A 140 27.05 -17.71 17.95
CA THR A 140 28.17 -17.06 18.63
C THR A 140 29.27 -18.07 18.96
N ALA A 141 28.92 -19.20 19.58
CA ALA A 141 29.88 -20.24 19.92
C ALA A 141 30.61 -20.78 18.68
N ARG A 142 29.87 -21.04 17.60
CA ARG A 142 30.43 -21.51 16.32
C ARG A 142 31.40 -20.48 15.74
N LEU A 143 31.01 -19.20 15.64
CA LEU A 143 31.81 -18.14 15.06
C LEU A 143 33.09 -17.87 15.89
N MET A 144 33.02 -18.00 17.21
CA MET A 144 34.21 -17.92 18.07
C MET A 144 35.14 -19.10 17.86
N ALA A 145 34.62 -20.32 17.68
CA ALA A 145 35.45 -21.47 17.33
C ALA A 145 36.11 -21.36 15.95
N GLU A 146 35.52 -20.59 15.02
CA GLU A 146 36.10 -20.22 13.73
C GLU A 146 37.14 -19.08 13.82
N GLY A 147 37.41 -18.55 15.05
CA GLY A 147 38.43 -17.55 15.31
C GLY A 147 37.92 -16.09 15.31
N LEU A 148 36.63 -15.83 15.25
CA LEU A 148 36.12 -14.46 15.37
C LEU A 148 36.19 -13.97 16.83
N PRO A 149 36.59 -12.70 17.07
CA PRO A 149 36.47 -12.08 18.39
C PRO A 149 35.00 -12.06 18.84
N GLU A 150 34.74 -12.28 20.15
CA GLU A 150 33.41 -12.42 20.73
C GLU A 150 32.43 -11.29 20.30
N LYS A 151 32.85 -10.03 20.38
CA LYS A 151 32.02 -8.88 19.97
C LYS A 151 31.55 -8.96 18.51
N GLN A 152 32.44 -9.40 17.62
CA GLN A 152 32.10 -9.55 16.19
C GLN A 152 31.23 -10.80 15.97
N ALA A 153 31.53 -11.90 16.68
CA ALA A 153 30.75 -13.12 16.64
C ALA A 153 29.30 -12.87 17.08
N ARG A 154 29.07 -12.18 18.21
CA ARG A 154 27.73 -11.81 18.68
C ARG A 154 26.98 -10.92 17.69
N ALA A 155 27.60 -9.88 17.15
CA ALA A 155 26.95 -8.98 16.20
C ALA A 155 26.50 -9.71 14.90
N LYS A 156 27.31 -10.67 14.43
CA LYS A 156 26.99 -11.49 13.25
C LYS A 156 25.92 -12.54 13.59
N ALA A 157 26.03 -13.17 14.76
CA ALA A 157 25.10 -14.18 15.26
C ALA A 157 23.68 -13.62 15.44
N SER A 158 23.54 -12.43 16.03
CA SER A 158 22.24 -11.77 16.24
C SER A 158 21.48 -11.57 14.93
N LYS A 159 22.15 -11.13 13.86
CA LYS A 159 21.51 -10.99 12.54
C LYS A 159 21.05 -12.34 11.98
N GLN A 160 21.90 -13.38 12.07
CA GLN A 160 21.57 -14.73 11.60
C GLN A 160 20.42 -15.32 12.41
N ALA A 161 20.43 -15.15 13.73
CA ALA A 161 19.37 -15.62 14.62
C ALA A 161 18.01 -14.99 14.26
N ASN A 162 17.95 -13.67 14.05
CA ASN A 162 16.71 -13.00 13.64
C ASN A 162 16.22 -13.49 12.27
N GLU A 163 17.15 -13.78 11.33
CA GLU A 163 16.82 -14.24 9.98
C GLU A 163 16.10 -15.60 9.99
N ASP A 164 16.49 -16.48 10.89
CA ASP A 164 15.91 -17.82 11.01
C ASP A 164 14.71 -17.85 11.98
N ALA A 165 14.81 -17.20 13.12
CA ALA A 165 13.72 -17.19 14.11
C ALA A 165 12.42 -16.58 13.59
N ARG A 166 12.51 -15.60 12.67
CA ARG A 166 11.31 -14.94 12.08
C ARG A 166 10.35 -15.90 11.35
N PHE A 167 10.76 -17.14 11.05
CA PHE A 167 9.89 -18.13 10.41
C PHE A 167 8.71 -18.55 11.28
N VAL A 168 8.78 -18.35 12.60
CA VAL A 168 7.65 -18.61 13.51
C VAL A 168 6.74 -17.41 13.71
N LEU A 169 7.05 -16.24 13.11
CA LEU A 169 6.21 -15.06 13.24
C LEU A 169 4.91 -15.21 12.46
N PRO A 170 3.75 -14.89 13.06
CA PRO A 170 2.47 -15.05 12.41
C PRO A 170 2.24 -13.97 11.32
N ASN A 171 1.33 -14.26 10.41
CA ASN A 171 0.91 -13.33 9.37
C ASN A 171 0.26 -12.05 9.94
N ALA A 172 -0.26 -12.11 11.15
CA ALA A 172 -0.81 -10.96 11.87
C ALA A 172 0.25 -9.96 12.32
N CYS A 173 1.53 -10.36 12.36
CA CYS A 173 2.64 -9.50 12.78
C CYS A 173 2.61 -8.17 12.01
N GLU A 174 2.70 -7.06 12.76
CA GLU A 174 2.67 -5.71 12.20
C GLU A 174 3.93 -5.41 11.37
N THR A 175 3.75 -4.64 10.34
CA THR A 175 4.84 -4.11 9.52
C THR A 175 4.54 -2.67 9.07
N LYS A 176 5.55 -2.02 8.51
CA LYS A 176 5.46 -0.71 7.89
C LYS A 176 6.23 -0.65 6.59
N MET A 177 5.81 0.24 5.69
CA MET A 177 6.40 0.35 4.37
C MET A 177 6.28 1.74 3.78
N VAL A 178 7.18 2.03 2.83
CA VAL A 178 7.03 3.11 1.87
C VAL A 178 6.69 2.49 0.52
N VAL A 179 5.67 3.02 -0.15
CA VAL A 179 5.19 2.54 -1.45
C VAL A 179 5.11 3.70 -2.43
N THR A 180 5.69 3.54 -3.61
CA THR A 180 5.53 4.50 -4.72
C THR A 180 4.85 3.82 -5.89
N MET A 181 3.78 4.44 -6.39
CA MET A 181 3.04 4.02 -7.58
C MET A 181 2.75 5.22 -8.49
N ASN A 182 2.75 5.00 -9.80
CA ASN A 182 2.20 6.01 -10.71
C ASN A 182 0.66 5.98 -10.71
N ALA A 183 0.02 7.01 -11.26
CA ALA A 183 -1.44 7.15 -11.23
C ALA A 183 -2.17 5.99 -11.94
N ARG A 184 -1.61 5.45 -13.02
CA ARG A 184 -2.20 4.29 -13.71
C ARG A 184 -2.19 3.04 -12.84
N SER A 185 -1.08 2.78 -12.16
CA SER A 185 -0.96 1.67 -11.20
C SER A 185 -1.92 1.85 -10.02
N LEU A 186 -2.07 3.09 -9.51
CA LEU A 186 -3.04 3.42 -8.47
C LEU A 186 -4.49 3.21 -8.92
N GLN A 187 -4.87 3.63 -10.12
CA GLN A 187 -6.21 3.37 -10.66
C GLN A 187 -6.50 1.86 -10.70
N ASN A 188 -5.55 1.05 -11.19
CA ASN A 188 -5.71 -0.41 -11.19
C ASN A 188 -5.77 -0.98 -9.75
N PHE A 189 -4.96 -0.46 -8.84
CA PHE A 189 -4.99 -0.85 -7.43
C PHE A 189 -6.37 -0.55 -6.80
N PHE A 190 -6.90 0.66 -6.98
CA PHE A 190 -8.22 1.04 -6.48
C PHE A 190 -9.34 0.20 -7.11
N HIS A 191 -9.26 -0.04 -8.42
CA HIS A 191 -10.22 -0.88 -9.13
C HIS A 191 -10.36 -2.27 -8.51
N LEU A 192 -9.22 -2.89 -8.16
CA LEU A 192 -9.17 -4.24 -7.61
C LEU A 192 -9.39 -4.27 -6.08
N ARG A 193 -8.84 -3.30 -5.34
CA ARG A 193 -8.76 -3.39 -3.88
C ARG A 193 -9.79 -2.59 -3.13
N CYS A 194 -10.40 -1.59 -3.75
CA CYS A 194 -11.58 -0.91 -3.19
C CYS A 194 -12.87 -1.72 -3.32
N CYS A 195 -12.86 -2.83 -4.07
CA CYS A 195 -14.00 -3.70 -4.23
C CYS A 195 -14.35 -4.42 -2.91
N SER A 196 -15.65 -4.57 -2.62
CA SER A 196 -16.14 -5.27 -1.42
C SER A 196 -15.69 -6.74 -1.32
N ARG A 197 -15.22 -7.34 -2.41
CA ARG A 197 -14.63 -8.68 -2.45
C ARG A 197 -13.17 -8.73 -2.04
N ALA A 198 -12.49 -7.58 -1.99
CA ALA A 198 -11.13 -7.53 -1.46
C ALA A 198 -11.14 -7.80 0.05
N GLN A 199 -10.07 -8.37 0.56
CA GLN A 199 -9.89 -8.58 1.99
C GLN A 199 -9.97 -7.23 2.72
N TRP A 200 -10.54 -7.21 3.91
CA TRP A 200 -10.93 -5.99 4.63
C TRP A 200 -9.75 -5.00 4.80
N GLU A 201 -8.55 -5.49 5.14
CA GLU A 201 -7.42 -4.64 5.49
C GLU A 201 -6.83 -3.93 4.26
N ILE A 202 -6.62 -4.66 3.14
CA ILE A 202 -6.13 -4.04 1.90
C ILE A 202 -7.20 -3.16 1.26
N ARG A 203 -8.50 -3.43 1.49
CA ARG A 203 -9.58 -2.56 1.06
C ARG A 203 -9.57 -1.25 1.82
N GLN A 204 -9.43 -1.30 3.14
CA GLN A 204 -9.28 -0.10 3.97
C GLN A 204 -8.07 0.72 3.53
N LEU A 205 -6.91 0.08 3.33
CA LEU A 205 -5.73 0.75 2.82
C LEU A 205 -5.98 1.45 1.47
N ALA A 206 -6.62 0.77 0.54
CA ALA A 206 -6.91 1.33 -0.77
C ALA A 206 -7.87 2.54 -0.69
N GLU A 207 -8.86 2.49 0.18
CA GLU A 207 -9.78 3.61 0.43
C GLU A 207 -9.05 4.82 1.05
N GLU A 208 -8.17 4.61 2.03
CA GLU A 208 -7.36 5.68 2.62
C GLU A 208 -6.40 6.30 1.60
N MET A 209 -5.73 5.48 0.79
CA MET A 209 -4.87 5.99 -0.29
C MET A 209 -5.67 6.79 -1.31
N PHE A 210 -6.89 6.36 -1.68
CA PHE A 210 -7.77 7.10 -2.59
C PHE A 210 -8.14 8.48 -2.02
N ARG A 211 -8.54 8.56 -0.74
CA ARG A 211 -8.85 9.83 -0.05
C ARG A 211 -7.69 10.82 -0.11
N LEU A 212 -6.46 10.32 -0.04
CA LEU A 212 -5.25 11.17 -0.05
C LEU A 212 -4.87 11.68 -1.44
N VAL A 213 -5.10 10.91 -2.50
CA VAL A 213 -4.69 11.30 -3.86
C VAL A 213 -5.77 12.05 -4.63
N TYR A 214 -7.05 11.84 -4.29
CA TYR A 214 -8.15 12.49 -4.99
C TYR A 214 -8.08 14.02 -4.93
N PRO A 215 -7.84 14.68 -3.74
CA PRO A 215 -7.68 16.13 -3.68
C PRO A 215 -6.50 16.68 -4.47
N VAL A 216 -5.46 15.86 -4.67
CA VAL A 216 -4.23 16.24 -5.40
C VAL A 216 -4.40 16.18 -6.91
N ALA A 217 -5.21 15.23 -7.41
CA ALA A 217 -5.40 15.01 -8.84
C ALA A 217 -6.85 14.53 -9.14
N PRO A 218 -7.85 15.39 -8.92
CA PRO A 218 -9.27 15.02 -8.98
C PRO A 218 -9.70 14.54 -10.38
N HIS A 219 -9.17 15.14 -11.45
CA HIS A 219 -9.53 14.77 -12.83
C HIS A 219 -8.87 13.45 -13.25
N ILE A 220 -7.63 13.19 -12.79
CA ILE A 220 -6.95 11.92 -13.01
C ILE A 220 -7.73 10.79 -12.31
N PHE A 221 -8.18 11.01 -11.06
CA PHE A 221 -8.85 10.00 -10.27
C PHE A 221 -10.40 10.09 -10.29
N ALA A 222 -10.98 10.89 -11.19
CA ALA A 222 -12.44 11.09 -11.28
C ALA A 222 -13.24 9.78 -11.39
N LYS A 223 -12.73 8.81 -12.15
CA LYS A 223 -13.34 7.49 -12.35
C LYS A 223 -12.70 6.38 -11.50
N ALA A 224 -11.74 6.72 -10.62
CA ALA A 224 -11.06 5.75 -9.78
C ALA A 224 -11.94 5.26 -8.62
N GLY A 225 -11.63 4.07 -8.13
CA GLY A 225 -12.40 3.34 -7.13
C GLY A 225 -12.68 1.91 -7.59
N PRO A 226 -13.57 1.16 -6.93
CA PRO A 226 -13.95 -0.17 -7.39
C PRO A 226 -14.63 -0.09 -8.77
N ALA A 227 -14.50 -1.12 -9.57
CA ALA A 227 -14.98 -1.16 -10.97
C ALA A 227 -16.41 -0.66 -11.15
N CYS A 228 -17.29 -0.92 -10.20
CA CYS A 228 -18.70 -0.55 -10.27
C CYS A 228 -18.97 0.96 -10.06
N VAL A 229 -17.97 1.77 -9.70
CA VAL A 229 -18.13 3.24 -9.59
C VAL A 229 -18.33 3.87 -10.96
N SER A 230 -17.52 3.49 -11.94
CA SER A 230 -17.51 4.09 -13.27
C SER A 230 -18.17 3.24 -14.36
N GLY A 231 -18.65 2.02 -14.04
CA GLY A 231 -19.23 1.11 -15.02
C GLY A 231 -20.12 0.03 -14.39
N PRO A 232 -20.52 -0.98 -15.17
CA PRO A 232 -21.19 -2.16 -14.63
C PRO A 232 -20.20 -2.99 -13.79
N CYS A 233 -20.73 -3.75 -12.82
CA CYS A 233 -19.88 -4.65 -12.01
C CYS A 233 -19.32 -5.78 -12.89
N PRO A 234 -17.99 -5.96 -12.98
CA PRO A 234 -17.39 -7.00 -13.83
C PRO A 234 -17.47 -8.40 -13.22
N GLU A 235 -17.87 -8.52 -11.95
CA GLU A 235 -17.87 -9.78 -11.18
C GLU A 235 -19.01 -10.73 -11.57
N GLY A 236 -19.93 -10.32 -12.44
CA GLY A 236 -21.02 -11.16 -12.92
C GLY A 236 -21.83 -11.79 -11.78
N LYS A 237 -21.90 -13.13 -11.73
CA LYS A 237 -22.60 -13.88 -10.69
C LYS A 237 -22.03 -13.68 -9.27
N MET A 238 -20.80 -13.19 -9.16
CA MET A 238 -20.15 -12.93 -7.88
C MET A 238 -20.25 -11.46 -7.45
N CYS A 239 -21.11 -10.68 -8.10
CA CYS A 239 -21.38 -9.30 -7.69
C CYS A 239 -21.93 -9.25 -6.26
N CYS A 240 -21.44 -8.28 -5.46
CA CYS A 240 -21.90 -8.09 -4.08
C CYS A 240 -23.33 -7.52 -3.97
N GLY A 241 -23.94 -7.09 -5.08
CA GLY A 241 -25.28 -6.48 -5.12
C GLY A 241 -25.36 -5.02 -4.62
N ARG A 242 -24.26 -4.43 -4.12
CA ARG A 242 -24.25 -3.13 -3.45
C ARG A 242 -23.75 -1.97 -4.32
N THR A 243 -23.94 -2.03 -5.64
CA THR A 243 -23.40 -1.02 -6.57
C THR A 243 -23.85 0.40 -6.24
N ALA A 244 -25.14 0.60 -5.90
CA ALA A 244 -25.68 1.92 -5.56
C ALA A 244 -25.05 2.49 -4.28
N GLU A 245 -24.94 1.68 -3.24
CA GLU A 245 -24.29 2.05 -1.97
C GLU A 245 -22.80 2.42 -2.18
N VAL A 246 -22.09 1.61 -2.96
CA VAL A 246 -20.67 1.84 -3.25
C VAL A 246 -20.48 3.13 -4.04
N ARG A 247 -21.31 3.41 -5.03
CA ARG A 247 -21.27 4.68 -5.79
C ARG A 247 -21.53 5.87 -4.88
N ALA A 248 -22.56 5.82 -4.04
CA ALA A 248 -22.86 6.89 -3.10
C ALA A 248 -21.70 7.14 -2.12
N LYS A 249 -21.05 6.07 -1.63
CA LYS A 249 -19.85 6.19 -0.78
C LYS A 249 -18.70 6.93 -1.47
N TYR A 250 -18.38 6.56 -2.72
CA TYR A 250 -17.26 7.19 -3.44
C TYR A 250 -17.59 8.63 -3.85
N GLU A 251 -18.86 8.93 -4.14
CA GLU A 251 -19.32 10.29 -4.38
C GLU A 251 -19.20 11.17 -3.13
N ALA A 252 -19.56 10.63 -1.96
CA ALA A 252 -19.35 11.32 -0.69
C ALA A 252 -17.87 11.61 -0.40
N ILE A 253 -16.97 10.63 -0.64
CA ILE A 253 -15.53 10.82 -0.48
C ILE A 253 -15.01 11.96 -1.38
N LYS A 254 -15.49 12.06 -2.61
CA LYS A 254 -15.11 13.11 -3.55
C LYS A 254 -15.63 14.47 -3.11
N GLN A 255 -16.86 14.54 -2.60
CA GLN A 255 -17.45 15.78 -2.08
C GLN A 255 -16.73 16.26 -0.80
N GLU A 256 -16.35 15.36 0.10
CA GLU A 256 -15.55 15.66 1.30
C GLU A 256 -14.20 16.29 0.96
N ALA A 257 -13.63 15.96 -0.20
CA ALA A 257 -12.36 16.52 -0.65
C ALA A 257 -12.43 18.00 -1.02
N GLY A 258 -13.62 18.54 -1.33
CA GLY A 258 -13.85 19.99 -1.56
C GLY A 258 -13.23 20.53 -2.86
N VAL A 259 -12.95 19.67 -3.86
CA VAL A 259 -12.33 20.01 -5.15
C VAL A 259 -13.24 19.66 -6.31
#